data_9fb0ecb032833614c35de036679480b5
#
_entry.id   9fb0ecb032833614c35de036679480b5
#
_cell.length_a   1.000
_cell.length_b   1.000
_cell.length_c   1.000
_cell.angle_alpha   90.00
_cell.angle_beta   90.00
_cell.angle_gamma   90.00
#
_symmetry.space_group_name_H-M   'P 1'
#
loop_
_entity.id
_entity.type
_entity.pdbx_description
1 polymer ?
#
loop_
_entity_poly.entity_id
_entity_poly.type
_entity_poly.pdbx_seq_one_letter_code
_entity_poly.pdbx_strand_id
1 'polypeptide(L)'
;VGTVADAQVVINGVMSAMTSSSYYGRNLFMYGDAKGGDLTIFAAGRGLDAFYTFNHTSNSNTYSGFWSRGYYCILQVNTLLSNIEKLEESGSMEDFSEAKGQALTLRALFYFDLVRLYGLPYNYNKTSYGVPNVTEPLTVNAQPTRATVEENYRQILQDLSDGAALLAKKKTKPVSY
;
A
#
# COMPACT_ATOMS: atom_id res chain seq x y z
N VAL A 1 -1.91 -12.25 17.04
CA VAL A 1 -0.69 -12.89 16.52
C VAL A 1 0.10 -13.38 17.70
N GLY A 2 0.40 -14.66 17.76
CA GLY A 2 1.23 -15.28 18.80
C GLY A 2 2.40 -16.06 18.22
N THR A 3 2.28 -16.49 16.98
CA THR A 3 3.25 -17.32 16.27
C THR A 3 3.58 -16.78 14.88
N VAL A 4 4.66 -17.28 14.27
CA VAL A 4 5.00 -16.97 12.86
C VAL A 4 3.87 -17.41 11.91
N ALA A 5 3.21 -18.54 12.20
CA ALA A 5 2.08 -19.01 11.40
C ALA A 5 0.90 -18.03 11.44
N ASP A 6 0.58 -17.46 12.61
CA ASP A 6 -0.45 -16.42 12.72
C ASP A 6 -0.08 -15.15 11.93
N ALA A 7 1.19 -14.74 11.98
CA ALA A 7 1.67 -13.60 11.21
C ALA A 7 1.48 -13.83 9.71
N GLN A 8 1.78 -15.04 9.21
CA GLN A 8 1.58 -15.39 7.80
C GLN A 8 0.09 -15.38 7.41
N VAL A 9 -0.81 -15.79 8.29
CA VAL A 9 -2.26 -15.69 8.06
C VAL A 9 -2.69 -14.24 7.86
N VAL A 10 -2.16 -13.31 8.68
CA VAL A 10 -2.45 -11.86 8.51
C VAL A 10 -1.92 -11.35 7.17
N ILE A 11 -0.69 -11.71 6.78
CA ILE A 11 -0.10 -11.34 5.48
C ILE A 11 -0.98 -11.84 4.33
N ASN A 12 -1.40 -13.10 4.38
CA ASN A 12 -2.29 -13.67 3.36
C ASN A 12 -3.64 -12.93 3.31
N GLY A 13 -4.15 -12.51 4.48
CA GLY A 13 -5.35 -11.67 4.56
C GLY A 13 -5.17 -10.30 3.89
N VAL A 14 -4.01 -9.66 4.08
CA VAL A 14 -3.67 -8.40 3.40
C VAL A 14 -3.58 -8.60 1.88
N MET A 15 -2.89 -9.66 1.43
CA MET A 15 -2.80 -10.00 0.01
C MET A 15 -4.19 -10.30 -0.59
N SER A 16 -5.06 -10.98 0.14
CA SER A 16 -6.46 -11.18 -0.26
C SER A 16 -7.22 -9.87 -0.37
N ALA A 17 -7.01 -8.92 0.56
CA ALA A 17 -7.63 -7.61 0.52
C ALA A 17 -7.20 -6.78 -0.70
N MET A 18 -5.98 -6.98 -1.23
CA MET A 18 -5.50 -6.35 -2.47
C MET A 18 -6.31 -6.77 -3.70
N THR A 19 -6.87 -7.98 -3.73
CA THR A 19 -7.64 -8.49 -4.87
C THR A 19 -9.01 -7.83 -5.03
N SER A 20 -9.38 -6.93 -4.12
CA SER A 20 -10.62 -6.15 -4.23
C SER A 20 -10.71 -5.41 -5.56
N SER A 21 -11.91 -5.31 -6.13
CA SER A 21 -12.18 -4.52 -7.33
C SER A 21 -11.84 -3.03 -7.17
N SER A 22 -11.81 -2.52 -5.95
CA SER A 22 -11.38 -1.15 -5.66
C SER A 22 -9.85 -0.96 -5.72
N TYR A 23 -9.07 -2.03 -5.84
CA TYR A 23 -7.61 -2.00 -5.89
C TYR A 23 -7.07 -2.85 -7.06
N TYR A 24 -6.25 -3.89 -6.80
CA TYR A 24 -5.63 -4.73 -7.84
C TYR A 24 -6.64 -5.56 -8.64
N GLY A 25 -7.81 -5.86 -8.10
CA GLY A 25 -8.83 -6.62 -8.82
C GLY A 25 -9.41 -5.89 -10.03
N ARG A 26 -9.31 -4.54 -10.10
CA ARG A 26 -9.77 -3.75 -11.24
C ARG A 26 -9.18 -2.34 -11.29
N ASN A 27 -9.38 -1.52 -10.24
CA ASN A 27 -9.24 -0.06 -10.34
C ASN A 27 -7.82 0.39 -10.61
N LEU A 28 -6.80 -0.30 -10.12
CA LEU A 28 -5.40 0.04 -10.36
C LEU A 28 -5.09 0.09 -11.88
N PHE A 29 -5.53 -0.93 -12.59
CA PHE A 29 -5.32 -1.05 -14.05
C PHE A 29 -6.24 -0.10 -14.81
N MET A 30 -7.53 -0.11 -14.48
CA MET A 30 -8.53 0.71 -15.18
C MET A 30 -8.22 2.21 -15.11
N TYR A 31 -7.67 2.70 -13.99
CA TYR A 31 -7.32 4.11 -13.88
C TYR A 31 -6.13 4.49 -14.75
N GLY A 32 -5.12 3.65 -14.81
CA GLY A 32 -3.96 3.83 -15.69
C GLY A 32 -4.38 3.85 -17.16
N ASP A 33 -5.07 2.81 -17.60
CA ASP A 33 -5.44 2.59 -18.98
C ASP A 33 -6.46 3.63 -19.49
N ALA A 34 -7.43 4.01 -18.64
CA ALA A 34 -8.42 5.04 -19.01
C ALA A 34 -7.79 6.43 -19.21
N LYS A 35 -6.76 6.77 -18.40
CA LYS A 35 -6.00 8.02 -18.56
C LYS A 35 -4.89 7.93 -19.61
N GLY A 36 -4.32 6.76 -19.80
CA GLY A 36 -3.24 6.50 -20.76
C GLY A 36 -3.70 6.51 -22.22
N GLY A 37 -5.00 6.42 -22.47
CA GLY A 37 -5.56 6.34 -23.81
C GLY A 37 -5.61 4.92 -24.39
N ASP A 38 -5.30 3.91 -23.59
CA ASP A 38 -5.36 2.49 -23.99
C ASP A 38 -6.79 1.94 -24.00
N LEU A 39 -7.73 2.64 -23.34
CA LEU A 39 -9.15 2.31 -23.31
C LEU A 39 -10.00 3.39 -23.97
N THR A 40 -11.05 2.96 -24.67
CA THR A 40 -12.14 3.82 -25.16
C THR A 40 -13.42 3.52 -24.38
N ILE A 41 -14.12 4.56 -23.94
CA ILE A 41 -15.40 4.44 -23.24
C ILE A 41 -16.54 4.60 -24.22
N PHE A 42 -17.28 3.49 -24.48
CA PHE A 42 -18.44 3.48 -25.38
C PHE A 42 -19.74 3.93 -24.71
N ALA A 43 -19.86 3.75 -23.41
CA ALA A 43 -21.07 4.08 -22.67
C ALA A 43 -20.75 4.90 -21.43
N ALA A 44 -21.32 6.08 -21.34
CA ALA A 44 -21.23 6.94 -20.16
C ALA A 44 -21.97 6.33 -18.94
N GLY A 45 -21.61 6.78 -17.74
CA GLY A 45 -22.35 6.47 -16.49
C GLY A 45 -21.85 5.25 -15.72
N ARG A 46 -20.72 4.62 -16.13
CA ARG A 46 -20.12 3.51 -15.38
C ARG A 46 -18.94 3.90 -14.49
N GLY A 47 -18.75 5.21 -14.26
CA GLY A 47 -17.80 5.75 -13.29
C GLY A 47 -16.37 5.94 -13.81
N LEU A 48 -16.08 5.69 -15.07
CA LEU A 48 -14.77 5.92 -15.70
C LEU A 48 -14.74 7.16 -16.61
N ASP A 49 -15.91 7.75 -16.88
CA ASP A 49 -16.03 8.88 -17.80
C ASP A 49 -15.19 10.08 -17.38
N ALA A 50 -15.20 10.39 -16.08
CA ALA A 50 -14.44 11.50 -15.53
C ALA A 50 -12.92 11.31 -15.66
N PHE A 51 -12.44 10.06 -15.61
CA PHE A 51 -11.03 9.74 -15.85
C PHE A 51 -10.64 9.89 -17.31
N TYR A 52 -11.44 9.33 -18.17
CA TYR A 52 -11.21 9.36 -19.61
C TYR A 52 -11.22 10.78 -20.17
N THR A 53 -12.15 11.60 -19.71
CA THR A 53 -12.26 13.01 -20.11
C THR A 53 -11.37 13.95 -19.31
N PHE A 54 -10.61 13.47 -18.32
CA PHE A 54 -9.84 14.27 -17.38
C PHE A 54 -10.65 15.29 -16.59
N ASN A 55 -11.97 15.11 -16.51
CA ASN A 55 -12.91 16.03 -15.86
C ASN A 55 -13.38 15.50 -14.49
N HIS A 56 -12.43 15.12 -13.65
CA HIS A 56 -12.71 14.68 -12.28
C HIS A 56 -12.40 15.80 -11.28
N THR A 57 -13.18 15.85 -10.21
CA THR A 57 -13.03 16.80 -9.11
C THR A 57 -12.71 16.07 -7.81
N SER A 58 -12.33 16.81 -6.77
CA SER A 58 -12.10 16.27 -5.43
C SER A 58 -13.33 15.55 -4.83
N ASN A 59 -14.53 15.86 -5.33
CA ASN A 59 -15.78 15.23 -4.90
C ASN A 59 -16.19 14.03 -5.75
N SER A 60 -15.39 13.64 -6.73
CA SER A 60 -15.66 12.45 -7.55
C SER A 60 -15.43 11.18 -6.73
N ASN A 61 -16.49 10.39 -6.49
CA ASN A 61 -16.42 9.15 -5.72
C ASN A 61 -15.54 8.05 -6.35
N THR A 62 -15.13 8.23 -7.58
CA THR A 62 -14.47 7.21 -8.40
C THR A 62 -13.11 6.77 -7.80
N TYR A 63 -12.42 7.65 -7.07
CA TYR A 63 -11.10 7.38 -6.46
C TYR A 63 -11.16 6.95 -4.99
N SER A 64 -12.26 7.19 -4.29
CA SER A 64 -12.33 6.98 -2.84
C SER A 64 -12.09 5.53 -2.42
N GLY A 65 -12.59 4.58 -3.20
CA GLY A 65 -12.40 3.16 -2.92
C GLY A 65 -10.94 2.71 -2.98
N PHE A 66 -10.15 3.24 -3.91
CA PHE A 66 -8.73 2.94 -4.02
C PHE A 66 -7.94 3.48 -2.79
N TRP A 67 -8.18 4.74 -2.43
CA TRP A 67 -7.59 5.35 -1.24
C TRP A 67 -7.90 4.55 0.04
N SER A 68 -9.17 4.30 0.27
CA SER A 68 -9.62 3.59 1.47
C SER A 68 -9.06 2.17 1.54
N ARG A 69 -8.98 1.45 0.41
CA ARG A 69 -8.44 0.10 0.37
C ARG A 69 -6.93 0.08 0.58
N GLY A 70 -6.19 1.03 0.00
CA GLY A 70 -4.75 1.18 0.21
C GLY A 70 -4.42 1.40 1.69
N TYR A 71 -5.09 2.36 2.32
CA TYR A 71 -4.89 2.62 3.76
C TYR A 71 -5.39 1.50 4.66
N TYR A 72 -6.46 0.80 4.30
CA TYR A 72 -6.86 -0.41 5.02
C TYR A 72 -5.71 -1.43 5.05
N CYS A 73 -5.09 -1.71 3.91
CA CYS A 73 -3.97 -2.64 3.83
C CYS A 73 -2.76 -2.14 4.65
N ILE A 74 -2.42 -0.85 4.57
CA ILE A 74 -1.34 -0.24 5.36
C ILE A 74 -1.59 -0.40 6.87
N LEU A 75 -2.81 -0.14 7.34
CA LEU A 75 -3.15 -0.27 8.76
C LEU A 75 -3.09 -1.72 9.25
N GLN A 76 -3.49 -2.69 8.41
CA GLN A 76 -3.32 -4.11 8.74
C GLN A 76 -1.84 -4.49 8.88
N VAL A 77 -0.99 -4.02 7.97
CA VAL A 77 0.46 -4.22 8.03
C VAL A 77 1.06 -3.56 9.28
N ASN A 78 0.71 -2.31 9.57
CA ASN A 78 1.19 -1.61 10.76
C ASN A 78 0.78 -2.32 12.06
N THR A 79 -0.46 -2.81 12.11
CA THR A 79 -0.95 -3.59 13.27
C THR A 79 -0.16 -4.89 13.43
N LEU A 80 0.15 -5.57 12.33
CA LEU A 80 0.98 -6.77 12.35
C LEU A 80 2.39 -6.47 12.86
N LEU A 81 3.05 -5.46 12.32
CA LEU A 81 4.41 -5.05 12.73
C LEU A 81 4.45 -4.67 14.21
N SER A 82 3.50 -3.87 14.68
CA SER A 82 3.41 -3.48 16.10
C SER A 82 3.17 -4.68 17.02
N ASN A 83 2.36 -5.66 16.60
CA ASN A 83 2.15 -6.87 17.40
C ASN A 83 3.38 -7.75 17.43
N ILE A 84 4.13 -7.88 16.35
CA ILE A 84 5.39 -8.63 16.33
C ILE A 84 6.41 -7.97 17.24
N GLU A 85 6.57 -6.65 17.18
CA GLU A 85 7.47 -5.89 18.04
C GLU A 85 7.20 -6.17 19.54
N LYS A 86 5.94 -6.10 19.96
CA LYS A 86 5.53 -6.42 21.34
C LYS A 86 5.84 -7.88 21.74
N LEU A 87 5.71 -8.83 20.80
CA LEU A 87 6.08 -10.21 21.06
C LEU A 87 7.59 -10.37 21.24
N GLU A 88 8.38 -9.74 20.38
CA GLU A 88 9.85 -9.73 20.49
C GLU A 88 10.30 -9.09 21.83
N GLU A 89 9.72 -7.94 22.19
CA GLU A 89 9.97 -7.27 23.48
C GLU A 89 9.57 -8.11 24.70
N SER A 90 8.52 -8.92 24.59
CA SER A 90 8.09 -9.85 25.65
C SER A 90 8.93 -11.13 25.74
N GLY A 91 9.96 -11.26 24.91
CA GLY A 91 10.89 -12.39 24.92
C GLY A 91 10.47 -13.59 24.08
N SER A 92 9.63 -13.39 23.07
CA SER A 92 9.31 -14.46 22.12
C SER A 92 10.57 -14.99 21.42
N MET A 93 10.69 -16.31 21.34
CA MET A 93 11.78 -16.99 20.63
C MET A 93 11.49 -17.28 19.16
N GLU A 94 10.33 -16.83 18.67
CA GLU A 94 9.91 -16.99 17.28
C GLU A 94 10.73 -16.08 16.35
N ASP A 95 11.15 -16.58 15.18
CA ASP A 95 11.84 -15.77 14.17
C ASP A 95 10.82 -15.14 13.19
N PHE A 96 10.43 -13.93 13.47
CA PHE A 96 9.49 -13.15 12.63
C PHE A 96 10.15 -12.44 11.44
N SER A 97 11.44 -12.64 11.17
CA SER A 97 12.17 -11.90 10.12
C SER A 97 11.48 -11.95 8.76
N GLU A 98 11.02 -13.14 8.34
CA GLU A 98 10.33 -13.29 7.05
C GLU A 98 8.99 -12.55 7.02
N ALA A 99 8.18 -12.66 8.07
CA ALA A 99 6.90 -11.97 8.17
C ALA A 99 7.06 -10.45 8.21
N LYS A 100 8.03 -9.94 8.97
CA LYS A 100 8.39 -8.51 8.99
C LYS A 100 8.86 -8.03 7.61
N GLY A 101 9.71 -8.78 6.95
CA GLY A 101 10.21 -8.44 5.62
C GLY A 101 9.10 -8.38 4.56
N GLN A 102 8.18 -9.35 4.57
CA GLN A 102 7.01 -9.33 3.69
C GLN A 102 6.09 -8.13 4.00
N ALA A 103 5.81 -7.88 5.28
CA ALA A 103 4.96 -6.78 5.73
C ALA A 103 5.51 -5.41 5.29
N LEU A 104 6.80 -5.15 5.48
CA LEU A 104 7.46 -3.90 5.05
C LEU A 104 7.42 -3.75 3.52
N THR A 105 7.69 -4.81 2.78
CA THR A 105 7.63 -4.79 1.31
C THR A 105 6.21 -4.47 0.81
N LEU A 106 5.18 -5.06 1.43
CA LEU A 106 3.78 -4.75 1.11
C LEU A 106 3.43 -3.30 1.45
N ARG A 107 3.89 -2.78 2.59
CA ARG A 107 3.65 -1.36 2.96
C ARG A 107 4.28 -0.41 1.95
N ALA A 108 5.50 -0.68 1.53
CA ALA A 108 6.17 0.08 0.48
C ALA A 108 5.39 0.07 -0.83
N LEU A 109 4.87 -1.09 -1.25
CA LEU A 109 4.05 -1.22 -2.46
C LEU A 109 2.77 -0.38 -2.36
N PHE A 110 2.06 -0.42 -1.22
CA PHE A 110 0.84 0.36 -1.02
C PHE A 110 1.11 1.86 -1.06
N TYR A 111 2.18 2.33 -0.42
CA TYR A 111 2.56 3.74 -0.49
C TYR A 111 2.98 4.16 -1.90
N PHE A 112 3.69 3.31 -2.62
CA PHE A 112 4.08 3.59 -4.00
C PHE A 112 2.86 3.75 -4.91
N ASP A 113 1.86 2.88 -4.78
CA ASP A 113 0.61 3.00 -5.53
C ASP A 113 -0.17 4.27 -5.18
N LEU A 114 -0.28 4.57 -3.89
CA LEU A 114 -1.00 5.76 -3.42
C LEU A 114 -0.31 7.05 -3.86
N VAL A 115 1.01 7.18 -3.69
CA VAL A 115 1.72 8.42 -4.06
C VAL A 115 1.70 8.68 -5.56
N ARG A 116 1.78 7.61 -6.38
CA ARG A 116 1.68 7.74 -7.84
C ARG A 116 0.31 8.23 -8.31
N LEU A 117 -0.75 7.84 -7.62
CA LEU A 117 -2.12 8.21 -8.00
C LEU A 117 -2.55 9.56 -7.43
N TYR A 118 -2.10 9.90 -6.21
CA TYR A 118 -2.60 11.07 -5.46
C TYR A 118 -1.55 12.17 -5.25
N GLY A 119 -0.30 11.95 -5.65
CA GLY A 119 0.78 12.94 -5.64
C GLY A 119 1.14 13.40 -7.04
N LEU A 120 1.93 14.46 -7.13
CA LEU A 120 2.57 14.85 -8.39
C LEU A 120 3.76 13.91 -8.69
N PRO A 121 4.17 13.76 -9.97
CA PRO A 121 5.37 13.02 -10.30
C PRO A 121 6.59 13.56 -9.56
N TYR A 122 7.44 12.68 -9.03
CA TYR A 122 8.61 13.05 -8.22
C TYR A 122 9.51 14.09 -8.90
N ASN A 123 9.82 13.86 -10.18
CA ASN A 123 10.69 14.75 -10.94
C ASN A 123 10.03 16.09 -11.32
N TYR A 124 8.70 16.19 -11.20
CA TYR A 124 7.97 17.41 -11.47
C TYR A 124 7.97 18.35 -10.24
N ASN A 125 7.59 17.82 -9.08
CA ASN A 125 7.61 18.56 -7.82
C ASN A 125 7.61 17.63 -6.59
N LYS A 126 8.79 17.26 -6.12
CA LYS A 126 8.95 16.37 -4.97
C LYS A 126 8.55 16.99 -3.62
N THR A 127 8.51 18.33 -3.54
CA THR A 127 8.12 19.04 -2.31
C THR A 127 6.60 19.28 -2.22
N SER A 128 5.84 18.94 -3.27
CA SER A 128 4.38 19.00 -3.24
C SER A 128 3.79 17.97 -2.28
N TYR A 129 2.51 18.15 -1.95
CA TYR A 129 1.79 17.19 -1.12
C TYR A 129 1.69 15.82 -1.81
N GLY A 130 2.17 14.80 -1.11
CA GLY A 130 1.97 13.39 -1.41
C GLY A 130 0.76 12.83 -0.66
N VAL A 131 0.97 11.76 0.09
CA VAL A 131 -0.05 11.10 0.91
C VAL A 131 0.40 11.03 2.39
N PRO A 132 -0.50 10.85 3.37
CA PRO A 132 -0.09 10.69 4.77
C PRO A 132 0.84 9.49 4.97
N ASN A 133 1.99 9.70 5.59
CA ASN A 133 2.87 8.62 6.03
C ASN A 133 2.38 8.10 7.39
N VAL A 134 1.79 6.90 7.41
CA VAL A 134 1.30 6.22 8.60
C VAL A 134 2.10 4.93 8.76
N THR A 135 2.97 4.89 9.74
CA THR A 135 3.88 3.75 9.99
C THR A 135 3.52 2.95 11.23
N GLU A 136 2.49 3.40 11.96
CA GLU A 136 2.00 2.80 13.20
C GLU A 136 0.48 2.60 13.15
N PRO A 137 -0.10 1.76 14.01
CA PRO A 137 -1.55 1.68 14.17
C PRO A 137 -2.13 3.03 14.58
N LEU A 138 -3.20 3.45 13.91
CA LEU A 138 -3.89 4.71 14.22
C LEU A 138 -5.00 4.50 15.26
N THR A 139 -5.19 5.51 16.12
CA THR A 139 -6.39 5.62 16.95
C THR A 139 -7.59 6.08 16.13
N VAL A 140 -8.81 5.82 16.63
CA VAL A 140 -10.06 6.11 15.91
C VAL A 140 -10.20 7.58 15.48
N ASN A 141 -9.63 8.51 16.26
CA ASN A 141 -9.72 9.96 16.01
C ASN A 141 -8.46 10.56 15.37
N ALA A 142 -7.51 9.73 14.95
CA ALA A 142 -6.28 10.20 14.34
C ALA A 142 -6.57 10.88 12.98
N GLN A 143 -5.98 12.05 12.79
CA GLN A 143 -6.07 12.81 11.54
C GLN A 143 -4.66 13.09 10.99
N PRO A 144 -4.01 12.09 10.39
CA PRO A 144 -2.66 12.27 9.86
C PRO A 144 -2.67 13.27 8.70
N THR A 145 -1.71 14.19 8.72
CA THR A 145 -1.52 15.16 7.65
C THR A 145 -0.78 14.54 6.46
N ARG A 146 -0.94 15.13 5.28
CA ARG A 146 -0.22 14.70 4.09
C ARG A 146 1.27 15.03 4.24
N ALA A 147 2.10 14.04 3.95
CA ALA A 147 3.54 14.22 3.77
C ALA A 147 3.83 14.79 2.38
N THR A 148 5.07 15.21 2.13
CA THR A 148 5.54 15.55 0.79
C THR A 148 5.76 14.28 -0.05
N VAL A 149 5.77 14.43 -1.35
CA VAL A 149 6.14 13.33 -2.28
C VAL A 149 7.51 12.77 -1.94
N GLU A 150 8.50 13.63 -1.63
CA GLU A 150 9.86 13.20 -1.25
C GLU A 150 9.87 12.36 0.03
N GLU A 151 9.08 12.75 1.05
CA GLU A 151 8.95 11.98 2.30
C GLU A 151 8.28 10.63 2.06
N ASN A 152 7.27 10.56 1.18
CA ASN A 152 6.66 9.29 0.81
C ASN A 152 7.68 8.35 0.15
N TYR A 153 8.45 8.82 -0.84
CA TYR A 153 9.47 8.01 -1.49
C TYR A 153 10.60 7.60 -0.54
N ARG A 154 10.97 8.45 0.41
CA ARG A 154 11.94 8.10 1.44
C ARG A 154 11.43 6.95 2.31
N GLN A 155 10.16 7.00 2.74
CA GLN A 155 9.54 5.92 3.50
C GLN A 155 9.46 4.61 2.69
N ILE A 156 9.09 4.69 1.41
CA ILE A 156 9.03 3.54 0.51
C ILE A 156 10.42 2.88 0.40
N LEU A 157 11.47 3.66 0.15
CA LEU A 157 12.83 3.15 0.02
C LEU A 157 13.35 2.55 1.33
N GLN A 158 13.02 3.16 2.48
CA GLN A 158 13.37 2.62 3.79
C GLN A 158 12.71 1.26 4.03
N ASP A 159 11.39 1.16 3.80
CA ASP A 159 10.65 -0.09 3.96
C ASP A 159 11.18 -1.20 3.04
N LEU A 160 11.53 -0.87 1.78
CA LEU A 160 12.12 -1.83 0.85
C LEU A 160 13.52 -2.29 1.29
N SER A 161 14.35 -1.38 1.77
CA SER A 161 15.70 -1.69 2.26
C SER A 161 15.65 -2.61 3.47
N ASP A 162 14.83 -2.27 4.46
CA ASP A 162 14.67 -3.04 5.68
C ASP A 162 14.01 -4.40 5.40
N GLY A 163 12.99 -4.41 4.53
CA GLY A 163 12.34 -5.63 4.08
C GLY A 163 13.30 -6.57 3.37
N ALA A 164 14.12 -6.06 2.45
CA ALA A 164 15.13 -6.84 1.75
C ALA A 164 16.18 -7.43 2.70
N ALA A 165 16.65 -6.66 3.68
CA ALA A 165 17.61 -7.12 4.68
C ALA A 165 17.05 -8.27 5.56
N LEU A 166 15.77 -8.21 5.90
CA LEU A 166 15.10 -9.25 6.67
C LEU A 166 14.85 -10.52 5.84
N LEU A 167 14.42 -10.38 4.59
CA LEU A 167 14.16 -11.49 3.68
C LEU A 167 15.45 -12.22 3.25
N ALA A 168 16.57 -11.51 3.13
CA ALA A 168 17.87 -12.09 2.78
C ALA A 168 18.40 -13.10 3.81
N LYS A 169 17.89 -13.06 5.05
CA LYS A 169 18.24 -14.02 6.10
C LYS A 169 17.73 -15.43 5.84
N LYS A 170 16.66 -15.57 5.04
CA LYS A 170 16.13 -16.87 4.63
C LYS A 170 16.39 -17.07 3.14
N LYS A 171 17.11 -18.17 2.80
CA LYS A 171 17.22 -18.61 1.40
C LYS A 171 15.87 -19.18 0.98
N THR A 172 15.05 -18.39 0.32
CA THR A 172 13.87 -18.89 -0.38
C THR A 172 14.33 -19.76 -1.56
N LYS A 173 13.72 -20.92 -1.75
CA LYS A 173 13.95 -21.72 -2.97
C LYS A 173 13.55 -20.84 -4.18
N PRO A 174 14.35 -20.85 -5.27
CA PRO A 174 13.91 -20.18 -6.49
C PRO A 174 12.54 -20.71 -6.89
N VAL A 175 11.64 -19.81 -7.28
CA VAL A 175 10.37 -20.23 -7.86
C VAL A 175 10.71 -20.97 -9.16
N SER A 176 10.48 -22.28 -9.18
CA SER A 176 10.58 -23.06 -10.42
C SER A 176 9.35 -22.72 -11.28
N TYR A 177 9.59 -22.17 -12.44
CA TYR A 177 8.56 -21.97 -13.46
C TYR A 177 8.17 -23.33 -14.10
#